data_4b65f9bb472c4fe8a146f564461064dc
#
_entry.id   4b65f9bb472c4fe8a146f564461064dc
#
_cell.length_a   1.000
_cell.length_b   1.000
_cell.length_c   1.000
_cell.angle_alpha   90.00
_cell.angle_beta   90.00
_cell.angle_gamma   90.00
#
_symmetry.space_group_name_H-M   'P 1'
#
loop_
_entity.id
_entity.type
_entity.pdbx_description
1 polymer ?
#
loop_
_entity_poly.entity_id
_entity_poly.type
_entity_poly.pdbx_seq_one_letter_code
_entity_poly.pdbx_strand_id
1 'polypeptide(L)'
;MDENTHELKRAKIISKIKEMRLMDDDFMTAVLSDKACAELVIRIILDRNDITVKETKTQYTINSLRTHSVRLDVYAEDTNGTKYDIEIQRSDSGANPQRARYISSMIDSDTLLVGEDYSKLPESFVIFITESDVLKGNQPLYIIDRMINGTADKFNDGSHIIYAVSYTHLTL
;
A
#
# COMPACT_ATOMS: atom_id res chain seq x y z
N MET A 1 33.08 -14.47 -20.92
CA MET A 1 32.72 -13.82 -19.62
C MET A 1 32.70 -14.94 -18.60
N ASP A 2 33.56 -14.83 -17.61
CA ASP A 2 34.03 -15.94 -16.77
C ASP A 2 32.90 -16.43 -15.82
N GLU A 3 32.70 -17.72 -15.77
CA GLU A 3 31.71 -18.43 -14.89
C GLU A 3 31.91 -18.03 -13.42
N ASN A 4 33.18 -17.78 -13.03
CA ASN A 4 33.58 -17.30 -11.72
C ASN A 4 33.05 -15.90 -11.38
N THR A 5 32.85 -15.02 -12.38
CA THR A 5 32.31 -13.68 -12.21
C THR A 5 30.78 -13.73 -11.96
N HIS A 6 30.09 -14.71 -12.53
CA HIS A 6 28.66 -14.94 -12.34
C HIS A 6 28.37 -15.50 -10.95
N GLU A 7 29.16 -16.46 -10.47
CA GLU A 7 29.04 -17.03 -9.13
C GLU A 7 29.33 -15.99 -8.04
N LEU A 8 30.35 -15.14 -8.24
CA LEU A 8 30.68 -14.08 -7.28
C LEU A 8 29.58 -13.01 -7.20
N LYS A 9 28.97 -12.65 -8.32
CA LYS A 9 27.81 -11.74 -8.36
C LYS A 9 26.59 -12.35 -7.67
N ARG A 10 26.32 -13.64 -7.93
CA ARG A 10 25.21 -14.37 -7.31
C ARG A 10 25.40 -14.48 -5.78
N ALA A 11 26.60 -14.80 -5.31
CA ALA A 11 26.92 -14.85 -3.89
C ALA A 11 26.74 -13.50 -3.19
N LYS A 12 27.16 -12.39 -3.85
CA LYS A 12 26.94 -11.03 -3.33
C LYS A 12 25.45 -10.65 -3.27
N ILE A 13 24.67 -11.04 -4.27
CA ILE A 13 23.21 -10.80 -4.28
C ILE A 13 22.55 -11.60 -3.15
N ILE A 14 22.87 -12.87 -2.99
CA ILE A 14 22.35 -13.73 -1.92
C ILE A 14 22.71 -13.19 -0.54
N SER A 15 23.97 -12.73 -0.34
CA SER A 15 24.37 -12.09 0.91
C SER A 15 23.54 -10.83 1.19
N LYS A 16 23.34 -9.99 0.18
CA LYS A 16 22.55 -8.77 0.31
C LYS A 16 21.09 -9.05 0.63
N ILE A 17 20.49 -10.07 -0.01
CA ILE A 17 19.11 -10.52 0.29
C ILE A 17 18.98 -11.02 1.73
N LYS A 18 19.98 -11.73 2.26
CA LYS A 18 19.97 -12.20 3.66
C LYS A 18 20.09 -11.08 4.69
N GLU A 19 20.61 -9.93 4.31
CA GLU A 19 20.73 -8.73 5.14
C GLU A 19 19.51 -7.80 5.02
N MET A 20 18.68 -7.98 4.01
CA MET A 20 17.46 -7.18 3.79
C MET A 20 16.43 -7.49 4.86
N ARG A 21 15.88 -6.44 5.43
CA ARG A 21 14.74 -6.54 6.34
C ARG A 21 13.45 -6.54 5.52
N LEU A 22 12.42 -7.20 6.04
CA LEU A 22 11.10 -7.24 5.38
C LEU A 22 10.56 -5.83 5.08
N MET A 23 10.94 -4.84 5.88
CA MET A 23 10.52 -3.44 5.74
C MET A 23 11.47 -2.58 4.89
N ASP A 24 12.44 -3.15 4.17
CA ASP A 24 13.23 -2.38 3.22
C ASP A 24 12.38 -2.09 1.98
N ASP A 25 12.24 -0.79 1.64
CA ASP A 25 11.38 -0.31 0.54
C ASP A 25 11.65 -1.04 -0.78
N ASP A 26 12.93 -1.20 -1.13
CA ASP A 26 13.32 -1.89 -2.37
C ASP A 26 12.91 -3.36 -2.37
N PHE A 27 13.03 -4.05 -1.21
CA PHE A 27 12.67 -5.45 -1.10
C PHE A 27 11.15 -5.65 -1.16
N MET A 28 10.41 -4.91 -0.35
CA MET A 28 8.94 -5.01 -0.35
C MET A 28 8.34 -4.56 -1.68
N THR A 29 8.87 -3.50 -2.30
CA THR A 29 8.46 -3.07 -3.63
C THR A 29 8.70 -4.17 -4.66
N ALA A 30 9.85 -4.85 -4.61
CA ALA A 30 10.15 -5.98 -5.50
C ALA A 30 9.21 -7.18 -5.26
N VAL A 31 8.92 -7.52 -4.00
CA VAL A 31 7.98 -8.60 -3.64
C VAL A 31 6.57 -8.27 -4.08
N LEU A 32 6.07 -7.06 -3.80
CA LEU A 32 4.71 -6.64 -4.11
C LEU A 32 4.53 -6.26 -5.60
N SER A 33 5.60 -6.20 -6.40
CA SER A 33 5.49 -6.15 -7.85
C SER A 33 4.91 -7.45 -8.43
N ASP A 34 5.08 -8.57 -7.72
CA ASP A 34 4.39 -9.82 -8.03
C ASP A 34 2.92 -9.74 -7.59
N LYS A 35 2.04 -9.96 -8.56
CA LYS A 35 0.60 -9.86 -8.36
C LYS A 35 0.07 -10.82 -7.27
N ALA A 36 0.59 -12.05 -7.21
CA ALA A 36 0.16 -13.02 -6.22
C ALA A 36 0.62 -12.65 -4.80
N CYS A 37 1.80 -12.04 -4.69
CA CYS A 37 2.30 -11.52 -3.41
C CYS A 37 1.47 -10.32 -2.94
N ALA A 38 1.17 -9.36 -3.82
CA ALA A 38 0.32 -8.22 -3.50
C ALA A 38 -1.09 -8.68 -3.08
N GLU A 39 -1.70 -9.62 -3.82
CA GLU A 39 -3.00 -10.21 -3.50
C GLU A 39 -2.99 -10.86 -2.10
N LEU A 40 -1.96 -11.65 -1.80
CA LEU A 40 -1.84 -12.31 -0.51
C LEU A 40 -1.77 -11.29 0.64
N VAL A 41 -0.95 -10.25 0.50
CA VAL A 41 -0.81 -9.20 1.52
C VAL A 41 -2.13 -8.44 1.72
N ILE A 42 -2.81 -8.05 0.64
CA ILE A 42 -4.11 -7.37 0.71
C ILE A 42 -5.14 -8.27 1.40
N ARG A 43 -5.22 -9.55 1.03
CA ARG A 43 -6.14 -10.52 1.66
C ARG A 43 -5.89 -10.66 3.16
N ILE A 44 -4.64 -10.75 3.58
CA ILE A 44 -4.27 -10.86 5.01
C ILE A 44 -4.67 -9.59 5.76
N ILE A 45 -4.38 -8.41 5.23
CA ILE A 45 -4.65 -7.13 5.91
C ILE A 45 -6.16 -6.88 6.02
N LEU A 46 -6.93 -7.21 4.98
CA LEU A 46 -8.37 -6.99 4.93
C LEU A 46 -9.20 -8.14 5.52
N ASP A 47 -8.56 -9.26 5.88
CA ASP A 47 -9.21 -10.51 6.27
C ASP A 47 -10.28 -10.96 5.24
N ARG A 48 -9.92 -10.87 3.95
CA ARG A 48 -10.81 -11.17 2.81
C ARG A 48 -10.14 -12.12 1.83
N ASN A 49 -10.83 -13.22 1.48
CA ASN A 49 -10.34 -14.22 0.53
C ASN A 49 -10.90 -14.07 -0.89
N ASP A 50 -11.86 -13.17 -1.08
CA ASP A 50 -12.56 -12.92 -2.35
C ASP A 50 -11.83 -11.95 -3.28
N ILE A 51 -10.75 -11.33 -2.83
CA ILE A 51 -9.97 -10.37 -3.61
C ILE A 51 -9.12 -11.12 -4.64
N THR A 52 -9.20 -10.71 -5.90
CA THR A 52 -8.34 -11.19 -6.97
C THR A 52 -7.68 -10.01 -7.67
N VAL A 53 -6.38 -9.84 -7.45
CA VAL A 53 -5.62 -8.74 -8.05
C VAL A 53 -5.45 -8.96 -9.53
N LYS A 54 -5.90 -8.00 -10.33
CA LYS A 54 -5.82 -7.98 -11.80
C LYS A 54 -4.46 -7.45 -12.26
N GLU A 55 -4.02 -6.33 -11.69
CA GLU A 55 -2.73 -5.71 -12.00
C GLU A 55 -2.06 -5.07 -10.79
N THR A 56 -0.74 -4.95 -10.87
CA THR A 56 0.08 -4.19 -9.92
C THR A 56 1.03 -3.27 -10.68
N LYS A 57 1.29 -2.09 -10.13
CA LYS A 57 2.27 -1.10 -10.63
C LYS A 57 3.10 -0.61 -9.46
N THR A 58 4.39 -0.77 -9.52
CA THR A 58 5.30 -0.23 -8.50
C THR A 58 5.78 1.16 -8.90
N GLN A 59 6.04 2.01 -7.91
CA GLN A 59 6.50 3.38 -8.11
C GLN A 59 5.58 4.17 -9.07
N TYR A 60 4.26 3.92 -8.97
CA TYR A 60 3.27 4.54 -9.83
C TYR A 60 3.10 6.01 -9.48
N THR A 61 3.31 6.89 -10.45
CA THR A 61 3.23 8.34 -10.22
C THR A 61 1.91 8.90 -10.75
N ILE A 62 1.11 9.45 -9.86
CA ILE A 62 -0.06 10.25 -10.20
C ILE A 62 0.39 11.71 -10.30
N ASN A 63 0.40 12.22 -11.53
CA ASN A 63 0.86 13.58 -11.80
C ASN A 63 -0.25 14.60 -11.53
N SER A 64 0.13 15.73 -10.93
CA SER A 64 -0.75 16.88 -10.79
C SER A 64 -0.09 18.10 -11.43
N LEU A 65 -0.84 18.82 -12.24
CA LEU A 65 -0.35 20.05 -12.90
C LEU A 65 -0.28 21.26 -11.95
N ARG A 66 -0.98 21.23 -10.82
CA ARG A 66 -1.14 22.38 -9.91
C ARG A 66 -0.76 22.09 -8.46
N THR A 67 -0.66 20.84 -8.09
CA THR A 67 -0.41 20.43 -6.71
C THR A 67 0.74 19.44 -6.65
N HIS A 68 1.02 18.88 -5.47
CA HIS A 68 2.02 17.82 -5.35
C HIS A 68 1.58 16.56 -6.09
N SER A 69 2.40 16.07 -7.00
CA SER A 69 2.28 14.72 -7.52
C SER A 69 2.56 13.70 -6.40
N VAL A 70 1.92 12.55 -6.45
CA VAL A 70 2.22 11.44 -5.53
C VAL A 70 2.87 10.30 -6.29
N ARG A 71 3.81 9.64 -5.64
CA ARG A 71 4.38 8.40 -6.12
C ARG A 71 4.01 7.31 -5.13
N LEU A 72 3.15 6.42 -5.57
CA LEU A 72 2.68 5.27 -4.83
C LEU A 72 3.73 4.17 -4.87
N ASP A 73 4.04 3.56 -3.72
CA ASP A 73 5.03 2.50 -3.67
C ASP A 73 4.53 1.28 -4.45
N VAL A 74 3.32 0.82 -4.16
CA VAL A 74 2.66 -0.26 -4.90
C VAL A 74 1.18 0.06 -5.09
N TYR A 75 0.79 0.32 -6.32
CA TYR A 75 -0.61 0.43 -6.72
C TYR A 75 -1.11 -0.92 -7.23
N ALA A 76 -2.31 -1.33 -6.83
CA ALA A 76 -2.97 -2.53 -7.33
C ALA A 76 -4.44 -2.26 -7.66
N GLU A 77 -4.97 -3.02 -8.62
CA GLU A 77 -6.39 -3.06 -8.97
C GLU A 77 -6.88 -4.50 -8.97
N ASP A 78 -8.04 -4.75 -8.37
CA ASP A 78 -8.67 -6.07 -8.40
C ASP A 78 -9.65 -6.24 -9.57
N THR A 79 -10.21 -7.43 -9.70
CA THR A 79 -11.19 -7.77 -10.76
C THR A 79 -12.51 -7.02 -10.63
N ASN A 80 -12.80 -6.44 -9.47
CA ASN A 80 -14.01 -5.63 -9.23
C ASN A 80 -13.76 -4.14 -9.51
N GLY A 81 -12.51 -3.76 -9.82
CA GLY A 81 -12.10 -2.37 -10.02
C GLY A 81 -11.71 -1.63 -8.75
N THR A 82 -11.70 -2.30 -7.59
CA THR A 82 -11.23 -1.73 -6.32
C THR A 82 -9.76 -1.35 -6.44
N LYS A 83 -9.40 -0.18 -5.91
CA LYS A 83 -8.05 0.37 -5.97
C LYS A 83 -7.35 0.20 -4.62
N TYR A 84 -6.10 -0.23 -4.68
CA TYR A 84 -5.26 -0.40 -3.50
C TYR A 84 -3.96 0.35 -3.70
N ASP A 85 -3.58 1.15 -2.72
CA ASP A 85 -2.25 1.71 -2.58
C ASP A 85 -1.60 1.10 -1.34
N ILE A 86 -0.41 0.52 -1.50
CA ILE A 86 0.35 -0.05 -0.39
C ILE A 86 1.64 0.75 -0.25
N GLU A 87 1.73 1.48 0.84
CA GLU A 87 2.86 2.32 1.23
C GLU A 87 3.68 1.64 2.32
N ILE A 88 4.98 1.51 2.12
CA ILE A 88 5.88 0.88 3.08
C ILE A 88 6.68 1.98 3.79
N GLN A 89 6.43 2.16 5.10
CA GLN A 89 6.98 3.29 5.83
C GLN A 89 7.74 2.85 7.09
N ARG A 90 9.05 3.08 7.08
CA ARG A 90 9.92 2.85 8.26
C ARG A 90 9.90 4.01 9.24
N SER A 91 9.47 5.18 8.80
CA SER A 91 9.44 6.41 9.59
C SER A 91 8.01 6.90 9.77
N ASP A 92 7.66 7.30 10.99
CA ASP A 92 6.34 7.85 11.33
C ASP A 92 5.97 9.07 10.47
N SER A 93 6.97 9.88 10.10
CA SER A 93 6.75 11.08 9.27
C SER A 93 6.22 10.76 7.86
N GLY A 94 6.54 9.57 7.34
CA GLY A 94 6.07 9.10 6.05
C GLY A 94 4.62 8.61 6.06
N ALA A 95 4.09 8.23 7.22
CA ALA A 95 2.76 7.64 7.39
C ALA A 95 1.78 8.57 8.14
N ASN A 96 1.91 9.89 7.99
CA ASN A 96 1.00 10.80 8.68
C ASN A 96 -0.41 10.80 8.06
N PRO A 97 -1.47 11.06 8.87
CA PRO A 97 -2.87 10.99 8.42
C PRO A 97 -3.22 11.94 7.27
N GLN A 98 -2.53 13.09 7.17
CA GLN A 98 -2.76 14.05 6.09
C GLN A 98 -2.25 13.52 4.75
N ARG A 99 -1.10 12.79 4.75
CA ARG A 99 -0.58 12.13 3.56
C ARG A 99 -1.54 11.02 3.11
N ALA A 100 -2.05 10.21 4.03
CA ALA A 100 -3.03 9.16 3.71
C ALA A 100 -4.27 9.75 3.01
N ARG A 101 -4.84 10.82 3.59
CA ARG A 101 -5.98 11.53 2.99
C ARG A 101 -5.64 12.11 1.62
N TYR A 102 -4.43 12.66 1.45
CA TYR A 102 -4.01 13.25 0.18
C TYR A 102 -3.86 12.18 -0.91
N ILE A 103 -3.23 11.06 -0.60
CA ILE A 103 -3.11 9.91 -1.51
C ILE A 103 -4.49 9.43 -1.95
N SER A 104 -5.42 9.23 -1.00
CA SER A 104 -6.80 8.83 -1.31
C SER A 104 -7.45 9.79 -2.32
N SER A 105 -7.34 11.11 -2.11
CA SER A 105 -7.89 12.09 -3.04
C SER A 105 -7.21 12.10 -4.41
N MET A 106 -5.93 11.75 -4.47
CA MET A 106 -5.20 11.67 -5.74
C MET A 106 -5.61 10.42 -6.54
N ILE A 107 -5.87 9.30 -5.88
CA ILE A 107 -6.41 8.09 -6.51
C ILE A 107 -7.78 8.39 -7.12
N ASP A 108 -8.67 9.06 -6.38
CA ASP A 108 -9.98 9.46 -6.88
C ASP A 108 -9.85 10.38 -8.11
N SER A 109 -8.96 11.37 -8.03
CA SER A 109 -8.71 12.31 -9.14
C SER A 109 -8.09 11.66 -10.38
N ASP A 110 -7.30 10.61 -10.21
CA ASP A 110 -6.69 9.85 -11.33
C ASP A 110 -7.69 8.86 -11.95
N THR A 111 -8.71 8.49 -11.19
CA THR A 111 -9.69 7.47 -11.61
C THR A 111 -10.88 8.07 -12.34
N LEU A 112 -11.45 9.16 -11.84
CA LEU A 112 -12.66 9.76 -12.39
C LEU A 112 -12.35 10.68 -13.56
N LEU A 113 -12.90 10.41 -14.73
CA LEU A 113 -12.68 11.21 -15.93
C LEU A 113 -13.61 12.43 -15.95
N VAL A 114 -13.20 13.44 -16.72
CA VAL A 114 -13.99 14.67 -16.89
C VAL A 114 -15.37 14.35 -17.47
N GLY A 115 -16.43 14.78 -16.76
CA GLY A 115 -17.82 14.57 -17.15
C GLY A 115 -18.43 13.25 -16.64
N GLU A 116 -17.69 12.44 -15.94
CA GLU A 116 -18.24 11.25 -15.28
C GLU A 116 -18.95 11.60 -13.97
N ASP A 117 -19.94 10.79 -13.61
CA ASP A 117 -20.67 10.91 -12.36
C ASP A 117 -19.81 10.39 -11.19
N TYR A 118 -19.85 11.08 -10.05
CA TYR A 118 -19.07 10.70 -8.85
C TYR A 118 -19.41 9.32 -8.31
N SER A 119 -20.61 8.79 -8.59
CA SER A 119 -20.99 7.41 -8.21
C SER A 119 -20.16 6.32 -8.89
N LYS A 120 -19.37 6.67 -9.91
CA LYS A 120 -18.44 5.76 -10.58
C LYS A 120 -17.10 5.60 -9.87
N LEU A 121 -16.84 6.40 -8.82
CA LEU A 121 -15.63 6.21 -8.02
C LEU A 121 -15.66 4.81 -7.40
N PRO A 122 -14.63 3.99 -7.62
CA PRO A 122 -14.56 2.67 -7.04
C PRO A 122 -14.22 2.73 -5.55
N GLU A 123 -14.42 1.63 -4.85
CA GLU A 123 -13.84 1.44 -3.53
C GLU A 123 -12.32 1.58 -3.59
N SER A 124 -11.72 2.26 -2.62
CA SER A 124 -10.29 2.51 -2.57
C SER A 124 -9.71 2.34 -1.17
N PHE A 125 -8.52 1.75 -1.11
CA PHE A 125 -7.79 1.47 0.12
C PHE A 125 -6.40 2.08 0.05
N VAL A 126 -6.06 2.95 1.00
CA VAL A 126 -4.69 3.42 1.23
C VAL A 126 -4.15 2.68 2.45
N ILE A 127 -3.19 1.78 2.22
CA ILE A 127 -2.66 0.84 3.21
C ILE A 127 -1.23 1.24 3.55
N PHE A 128 -0.99 1.71 4.76
CA PHE A 128 0.34 1.90 5.29
C PHE A 128 0.81 0.66 6.04
N ILE A 129 1.88 0.03 5.58
CA ILE A 129 2.61 -0.97 6.35
C ILE A 129 3.75 -0.25 7.07
N THR A 130 3.68 -0.18 8.39
CA THR A 130 4.61 0.64 9.20
C THR A 130 5.48 -0.22 10.11
N GLU A 131 6.72 0.20 10.36
CA GLU A 131 7.63 -0.47 11.30
C GLU A 131 7.24 -0.19 12.76
N SER A 132 6.61 0.96 13.04
CA SER A 132 6.17 1.38 14.36
C SER A 132 4.67 1.69 14.37
N ASP A 133 4.06 1.67 15.56
CA ASP A 133 2.67 2.09 15.74
C ASP A 133 2.54 3.62 15.69
N VAL A 134 2.34 4.15 14.49
CA VAL A 134 2.21 5.59 14.21
C VAL A 134 1.03 6.23 14.96
N LEU A 135 -0.07 5.48 15.11
CA LEU A 135 -1.29 5.97 15.78
C LEU A 135 -1.27 5.79 17.30
N LYS A 136 -0.27 5.09 17.84
CA LYS A 136 -0.01 4.93 19.30
C LYS A 136 -1.18 4.33 20.09
N GLY A 137 -2.04 3.56 19.43
CA GLY A 137 -3.16 2.85 20.06
C GLY A 137 -2.84 1.44 20.50
N ASN A 138 -1.59 0.97 20.29
CA ASN A 138 -1.11 -0.36 20.62
C ASN A 138 -1.94 -1.47 19.96
N GLN A 139 -2.33 -1.23 18.70
CA GLN A 139 -3.04 -2.21 17.88
C GLN A 139 -2.18 -2.63 16.69
N PRO A 140 -2.24 -3.90 16.26
CA PRO A 140 -1.51 -4.37 15.08
C PRO A 140 -2.13 -3.86 13.77
N LEU A 141 -3.39 -3.48 13.80
CA LEU A 141 -4.15 -3.04 12.63
C LEU A 141 -5.15 -1.94 13.03
N TYR A 142 -5.19 -0.88 12.24
CA TYR A 142 -6.19 0.17 12.33
C TYR A 142 -6.91 0.30 11.00
N ILE A 143 -8.23 0.28 11.04
CA ILE A 143 -9.11 0.57 9.91
C ILE A 143 -9.77 1.90 10.18
N ILE A 144 -9.57 2.88 9.31
CA ILE A 144 -10.07 4.23 9.46
C ILE A 144 -11.13 4.47 8.38
N ASP A 145 -12.37 4.57 8.84
CA ASP A 145 -13.53 4.93 8.04
C ASP A 145 -14.13 6.26 8.51
N ARG A 146 -14.87 6.94 7.63
CA ARG A 146 -15.62 8.13 8.02
C ARG A 146 -16.91 7.72 8.70
N MET A 147 -17.23 8.42 9.81
CA MET A 147 -18.43 8.17 10.59
C MET A 147 -19.39 9.35 10.50
N ILE A 148 -20.70 9.09 10.50
CA ILE A 148 -21.72 10.12 10.60
C ILE A 148 -21.89 10.49 12.06
N ASN A 149 -21.51 11.70 12.43
CA ASN A 149 -21.64 12.16 13.80
C ASN A 149 -23.12 12.25 14.23
N GLY A 150 -23.45 11.60 15.33
CA GLY A 150 -24.80 11.56 15.89
C GLY A 150 -25.63 10.29 15.58
N THR A 151 -25.22 9.46 14.63
CA THR A 151 -25.95 8.19 14.33
C THR A 151 -25.13 6.94 14.63
N ALA A 152 -23.80 7.05 14.79
CA ALA A 152 -22.84 5.96 14.86
C ALA A 152 -22.74 5.10 13.58
N ASP A 153 -23.35 5.52 12.49
CA ASP A 153 -23.26 4.84 11.19
C ASP A 153 -21.98 5.25 10.44
N LYS A 154 -21.47 4.35 9.61
CA LYS A 154 -20.41 4.68 8.66
C LYS A 154 -20.97 5.54 7.53
N PHE A 155 -20.16 6.48 7.03
CA PHE A 155 -20.52 7.32 5.89
C PHE A 155 -20.58 6.53 4.57
N ASN A 156 -19.85 5.41 4.49
CA ASN A 156 -19.84 4.46 3.37
C ASN A 156 -19.55 5.12 2.02
N ASP A 157 -18.55 5.98 1.97
CA ASP A 157 -18.13 6.65 0.74
C ASP A 157 -17.14 5.83 -0.10
N GLY A 158 -16.83 4.60 0.31
CA GLY A 158 -15.93 3.69 -0.39
C GLY A 158 -14.44 4.02 -0.27
N SER A 159 -14.06 4.98 0.59
CA SER A 159 -12.66 5.36 0.80
C SER A 159 -12.17 4.93 2.18
N HIS A 160 -11.14 4.09 2.22
CA HIS A 160 -10.62 3.48 3.43
C HIS A 160 -9.13 3.76 3.61
N ILE A 161 -8.70 4.01 4.85
CA ILE A 161 -7.30 4.14 5.20
C ILE A 161 -6.98 3.07 6.23
N ILE A 162 -5.87 2.35 6.02
CA ILE A 162 -5.45 1.26 6.90
C ILE A 162 -4.01 1.47 7.33
N TYR A 163 -3.75 1.21 8.62
CA TYR A 163 -2.39 1.11 9.16
C TYR A 163 -2.20 -0.30 9.68
N ALA A 164 -1.25 -1.02 9.07
CA ALA A 164 -0.81 -2.35 9.49
C ALA A 164 0.58 -2.24 10.10
N VAL A 165 0.72 -2.56 11.39
CA VAL A 165 2.00 -2.46 12.09
C VAL A 165 2.76 -3.76 11.93
N SER A 166 3.93 -3.69 11.28
CA SER A 166 4.82 -4.84 11.13
C SER A 166 5.64 -5.02 12.41
N TYR A 167 5.14 -5.83 13.32
CA TYR A 167 5.94 -6.26 14.49
C TYR A 167 7.02 -7.25 14.02
N THR A 168 8.13 -6.73 13.50
CA THR A 168 9.26 -7.55 13.03
C THR A 168 10.10 -8.16 14.16
N HIS A 169 9.57 -8.28 15.35
CA HIS A 169 10.16 -9.07 16.42
C HIS A 169 9.46 -10.43 16.53
N LEU A 170 9.57 -11.24 15.48
CA LEU A 170 9.57 -12.69 15.66
C LEU A 170 10.89 -13.04 16.35
N THR A 171 10.91 -12.99 17.66
CA THR A 171 11.87 -13.78 18.46
C THR A 171 11.52 -15.23 18.19
N LEU A 172 12.33 -15.85 17.33
CA LEU A 172 12.43 -17.30 17.23
C LEU A 172 13.02 -17.87 18.53
#